data_8674b67387c5976cff7b125ac46da632
#
_entry.id   8674b67387c5976cff7b125ac46da632
#
_cell.length_a   1.000
_cell.length_b   1.000
_cell.length_c   1.000
_cell.angle_alpha   90.00
_cell.angle_beta   90.00
_cell.angle_gamma   90.00
#
_symmetry.space_group_name_H-M   'P 1'
#
loop_
_entity.id
_entity.type
_entity.pdbx_description
1 polymer ?
#
loop_
_entity_poly.entity_id
_entity_poly.type
_entity_poly.pdbx_seq_one_letter_code
_entity_poly.pdbx_strand_id
1 'polypeptide(L)'
;AASEAARISAALGLPDRVLDQPIGTLSGGQRRRVELSRVLFQQPDTLLLDEPTNHLDHDSILWLRDHLRTYAGGFIVISHDVELLRDTVNQVMYLDAGRGVLDVYHLGWDAYLKQRADDEHRRRRERANAEKKAAALRAQGEKMRAKATKAVAAQQMLKRAERLMADLEDEAAVEKVAHLRFPEPAACGRTPLTARGLSKGYGSLEVFSGLDLAVDRGSRVVVLGLNGAGKTTLLRL
;
A
#
# COMPACT_ATOMS: atom_id res chain seq x y z
N ALA A 1 12.79 33.01 5.00
CA ALA A 1 11.56 32.50 4.35
C ALA A 1 11.82 32.03 2.92
N ALA A 2 12.20 32.91 1.96
CA ALA A 2 12.42 32.52 0.55
C ALA A 2 13.51 31.44 0.39
N SER A 3 14.63 31.57 1.07
CA SER A 3 15.73 30.59 1.08
C SER A 3 15.31 29.21 1.60
N GLU A 4 14.45 29.16 2.61
CA GLU A 4 13.94 27.91 3.18
C GLU A 4 12.95 27.23 2.23
N ALA A 5 12.05 27.98 1.61
CA ALA A 5 11.13 27.46 0.60
C ALA A 5 11.89 26.88 -0.60
N ALA A 6 12.94 27.55 -1.08
CA ALA A 6 13.81 27.08 -2.15
C ALA A 6 14.53 25.77 -1.74
N ARG A 7 15.05 25.69 -0.51
CA ARG A 7 15.72 24.49 0.01
C ARG A 7 14.79 23.28 0.04
N ILE A 8 13.56 23.43 0.56
CA ILE A 8 12.57 22.34 0.58
C ILE A 8 12.19 21.93 -0.84
N SER A 9 11.97 22.89 -1.73
CA SER A 9 11.60 22.63 -3.12
C SER A 9 12.71 21.88 -3.87
N ALA A 10 13.97 22.29 -3.71
CA ALA A 10 15.13 21.63 -4.30
C ALA A 10 15.26 20.18 -3.76
N ALA A 11 15.09 19.97 -2.47
CA ALA A 11 15.12 18.63 -1.84
C ALA A 11 14.01 17.70 -2.35
N LEU A 12 12.87 18.26 -2.77
CA LEU A 12 11.78 17.52 -3.43
C LEU A 12 11.97 17.42 -4.95
N GLY A 13 13.17 17.71 -5.46
CA GLY A 13 13.51 17.56 -6.88
C GLY A 13 12.80 18.56 -7.80
N LEU A 14 12.41 19.73 -7.30
CA LEU A 14 11.90 20.83 -8.12
C LEU A 14 13.06 21.70 -8.59
N PRO A 15 13.26 21.89 -9.89
CA PRO A 15 14.26 22.82 -10.41
C PRO A 15 13.85 24.27 -10.13
N ASP A 16 14.84 25.16 -9.90
CA ASP A 16 14.61 26.57 -9.53
C ASP A 16 13.67 27.30 -10.48
N ARG A 17 13.75 27.00 -11.77
CA ARG A 17 12.86 27.58 -12.79
C ARG A 17 11.37 27.36 -12.53
N VAL A 18 11.01 26.33 -11.75
CA VAL A 18 9.60 26.01 -11.43
C VAL A 18 9.03 26.98 -10.41
N LEU A 19 9.87 27.58 -9.57
CA LEU A 19 9.45 28.49 -8.52
C LEU A 19 8.86 29.80 -9.07
N ASP A 20 9.28 30.20 -10.27
CA ASP A 20 8.82 31.42 -10.94
C ASP A 20 7.68 31.18 -11.95
N GLN A 21 7.26 29.91 -12.14
CA GLN A 21 6.23 29.54 -13.11
C GLN A 21 4.82 29.56 -12.49
N PRO A 22 3.80 29.98 -13.28
CA PRO A 22 2.42 29.82 -12.87
C PRO A 22 2.08 28.34 -12.63
N ILE A 23 1.41 28.01 -11.50
CA ILE A 23 1.05 26.62 -11.13
C ILE A 23 0.30 25.89 -12.26
N GLY A 24 -0.50 26.62 -13.03
CA GLY A 24 -1.26 26.06 -14.17
C GLY A 24 -0.39 25.46 -15.28
N THR A 25 0.86 25.90 -15.43
CA THR A 25 1.80 25.44 -16.46
C THR A 25 2.60 24.22 -16.03
N LEU A 26 2.55 23.84 -14.75
CA LEU A 26 3.31 22.74 -14.18
C LEU A 26 2.69 21.38 -14.53
N SER A 27 3.54 20.36 -14.68
CA SER A 27 3.07 18.98 -14.76
C SER A 27 2.37 18.52 -13.48
N GLY A 28 1.52 17.49 -13.56
CA GLY A 28 0.82 16.98 -12.39
C GLY A 28 1.75 16.58 -11.22
N GLY A 29 2.89 15.95 -11.53
CA GLY A 29 3.90 15.60 -10.53
C GLY A 29 4.62 16.83 -9.94
N GLN A 30 4.91 17.84 -10.75
CA GLN A 30 5.47 19.11 -10.25
C GLN A 30 4.50 19.84 -9.35
N ARG A 31 3.23 19.92 -9.73
CA ARG A 31 2.17 20.51 -8.90
C ARG A 31 2.08 19.86 -7.52
N ARG A 32 2.06 18.53 -7.46
CA ARG A 32 2.02 17.79 -6.18
C ARG A 32 3.25 18.06 -5.32
N ARG A 33 4.45 18.13 -5.92
CA ARG A 33 5.68 18.46 -5.20
C ARG A 33 5.69 19.90 -4.69
N VAL A 34 5.18 20.85 -5.47
CA VAL A 34 5.01 22.25 -5.03
C VAL A 34 4.04 22.33 -3.85
N GLU A 35 2.93 21.60 -3.92
CA GLU A 35 1.94 21.57 -2.82
C GLU A 35 2.54 20.96 -1.55
N LEU A 36 3.27 19.84 -1.67
CA LEU A 36 3.98 19.24 -0.55
C LEU A 36 5.02 20.21 0.04
N SER A 37 5.82 20.90 -0.82
CA SER A 37 6.77 21.93 -0.38
C SER A 37 6.08 23.04 0.41
N ARG A 38 4.92 23.51 -0.06
CA ARG A 38 4.13 24.54 0.59
C ARG A 38 3.65 24.12 1.98
N VAL A 39 3.13 22.89 2.09
CA VAL A 39 2.63 22.37 3.36
C VAL A 39 3.77 22.19 4.37
N LEU A 40 4.91 21.64 3.94
CA LEU A 40 6.07 21.44 4.80
C LEU A 40 6.71 22.77 5.23
N PHE A 41 6.72 23.76 4.33
CA PHE A 41 7.21 25.11 4.64
C PHE A 41 6.38 25.82 5.72
N GLN A 42 5.07 25.59 5.77
CA GLN A 42 4.17 26.18 6.76
C GLN A 42 4.38 25.65 8.18
N GLN A 43 5.03 24.50 8.32
CA GLN A 43 5.29 23.83 9.61
C GLN A 43 4.05 23.78 10.53
N PRO A 44 2.91 23.26 10.08
CA PRO A 44 1.69 23.20 10.88
C PRO A 44 1.88 22.25 12.07
N ASP A 45 1.09 22.40 13.13
CA ASP A 45 1.13 21.51 14.30
C ASP A 45 0.80 20.04 13.93
N THR A 46 0.00 19.84 12.89
CA THR A 46 -0.37 18.50 12.41
C THR A 46 -0.38 18.45 10.89
N LEU A 47 0.30 17.45 10.31
CA LEU A 47 0.32 17.14 8.87
C LEU A 47 -0.65 16.01 8.56
N LEU A 48 -1.39 16.15 7.45
CA LEU A 48 -2.17 15.06 6.85
C LEU A 48 -1.60 14.79 5.46
N LEU A 49 -1.00 13.61 5.29
CA LEU A 49 -0.26 13.23 4.08
C LEU A 49 -0.90 11.99 3.45
N ASP A 50 -1.35 12.14 2.21
CA ASP A 50 -1.90 11.03 1.42
C ASP A 50 -0.94 10.72 0.27
N GLU A 51 -0.31 9.53 0.35
CA GLU A 51 0.67 9.01 -0.60
C GLU A 51 1.76 10.06 -0.96
N PRO A 52 2.47 10.64 0.03
CA PRO A 52 3.38 11.75 -0.22
C PRO A 52 4.62 11.35 -1.04
N THR A 53 4.95 10.07 -1.10
CA THR A 53 6.08 9.53 -1.89
C THR A 53 5.77 9.39 -3.37
N ASN A 54 4.50 9.47 -3.76
CA ASN A 54 4.11 9.39 -5.17
C ASN A 54 4.72 10.55 -5.97
N HIS A 55 5.32 10.21 -7.09
CA HIS A 55 6.02 11.15 -8.00
C HIS A 55 7.32 11.75 -7.45
N LEU A 56 7.82 11.30 -6.31
CA LEU A 56 9.15 11.61 -5.83
C LEU A 56 10.18 10.62 -6.43
N ASP A 57 11.40 11.08 -6.59
CA ASP A 57 12.55 10.20 -6.85
C ASP A 57 13.12 9.70 -5.52
N HIS A 58 14.07 8.78 -5.63
CA HIS A 58 14.67 8.14 -4.47
C HIS A 58 15.25 9.13 -3.46
N ASP A 59 16.00 10.12 -3.94
CA ASP A 59 16.67 11.11 -3.09
C ASP A 59 15.66 11.99 -2.36
N SER A 60 14.59 12.39 -3.06
CA SER A 60 13.48 13.15 -2.47
C SER A 60 12.70 12.34 -1.41
N ILE A 61 12.54 11.02 -1.62
CA ILE A 61 11.93 10.12 -0.62
C ILE A 61 12.81 10.03 0.63
N LEU A 62 14.12 9.84 0.47
CA LEU A 62 15.06 9.80 1.59
C LEU A 62 15.01 11.10 2.40
N TRP A 63 15.03 12.23 1.72
CA TRP A 63 14.94 13.53 2.36
C TRP A 63 13.60 13.71 3.13
N LEU A 64 12.47 13.33 2.50
CA LEU A 64 11.15 13.43 3.14
C LEU A 64 11.07 12.57 4.41
N ARG A 65 11.62 11.37 4.35
CA ARG A 65 11.70 10.45 5.49
C ARG A 65 12.48 11.07 6.63
N ASP A 66 13.68 11.63 6.37
CA ASP A 66 14.49 12.27 7.39
C ASP A 66 13.83 13.53 7.94
N HIS A 67 13.12 14.29 7.11
CA HIS A 67 12.34 15.44 7.53
C HIS A 67 11.21 15.03 8.49
N LEU A 68 10.43 13.99 8.15
CA LEU A 68 9.33 13.51 8.99
C LEU A 68 9.81 12.88 10.30
N ARG A 69 10.98 12.23 10.32
CA ARG A 69 11.59 11.72 11.56
C ARG A 69 11.90 12.80 12.58
N THR A 70 12.25 13.98 12.10
CA THR A 70 12.63 15.14 12.95
C THR A 70 11.53 16.17 13.09
N TYR A 71 10.35 15.89 12.53
CA TYR A 71 9.23 16.80 12.57
C TYR A 71 8.72 16.99 14.00
N ALA A 72 8.65 18.25 14.46
CA ALA A 72 8.27 18.58 15.84
C ALA A 72 6.76 18.42 16.11
N GLY A 73 5.92 18.55 15.07
CA GLY A 73 4.48 18.37 15.14
C GLY A 73 4.05 16.90 15.01
N GLY A 74 2.76 16.66 15.05
CA GLY A 74 2.16 15.36 14.74
C GLY A 74 1.92 15.19 13.24
N PHE A 75 1.79 13.95 12.77
CA PHE A 75 1.32 13.69 11.41
C PHE A 75 0.52 12.39 11.29
N ILE A 76 -0.36 12.37 10.31
CA ILE A 76 -1.03 11.16 9.83
C ILE A 76 -0.58 10.97 8.38
N VAL A 77 -0.08 9.78 8.06
CA VAL A 77 0.37 9.43 6.72
C VAL A 77 -0.34 8.20 6.23
N ILE A 78 -0.86 8.26 5.00
CA ILE A 78 -1.31 7.11 4.23
C ILE A 78 -0.21 6.84 3.20
N SER A 79 0.38 5.67 3.21
CA SER A 79 1.44 5.30 2.28
C SER A 79 1.55 3.79 2.12
N HIS A 80 2.03 3.37 0.95
CA HIS A 80 2.48 1.99 0.69
C HIS A 80 4.01 1.85 0.75
N ASP A 81 4.74 2.92 1.03
CA ASP A 81 6.18 2.91 1.23
C ASP A 81 6.53 2.38 2.62
N VAL A 82 6.92 1.11 2.67
CA VAL A 82 7.20 0.39 3.92
C VAL A 82 8.38 1.00 4.69
N GLU A 83 9.41 1.51 4.00
CA GLU A 83 10.58 2.11 4.65
C GLU A 83 10.21 3.44 5.30
N LEU A 84 9.42 4.27 4.63
CA LEU A 84 8.89 5.49 5.21
C LEU A 84 8.10 5.17 6.49
N LEU A 85 7.16 4.22 6.42
CA LEU A 85 6.34 3.84 7.58
C LEU A 85 7.18 3.29 8.72
N ARG A 86 8.15 2.38 8.44
CA ARG A 86 9.02 1.80 9.45
C ARG A 86 9.81 2.83 10.24
N ASP A 87 10.34 3.84 9.54
CA ASP A 87 11.26 4.81 10.13
C ASP A 87 10.56 5.99 10.80
N THR A 88 9.28 6.25 10.48
CA THR A 88 8.64 7.50 10.89
C THR A 88 7.41 7.31 11.79
N VAL A 89 6.71 6.17 11.72
CA VAL A 89 5.47 6.01 12.48
C VAL A 89 5.66 5.28 13.81
N ASN A 90 4.95 5.72 14.83
CA ASN A 90 4.90 5.10 16.16
C ASN A 90 3.50 4.55 16.52
N GLN A 91 2.52 4.81 15.67
CA GLN A 91 1.15 4.29 15.78
C GLN A 91 0.65 3.89 14.40
N VAL A 92 -0.19 2.86 14.33
CA VAL A 92 -0.83 2.42 13.10
C VAL A 92 -2.34 2.35 13.31
N MET A 93 -3.08 2.97 12.40
CA MET A 93 -4.53 2.90 12.32
C MET A 93 -4.92 1.97 11.18
N TYR A 94 -5.53 0.85 11.49
CA TYR A 94 -5.99 -0.12 10.50
C TYR A 94 -7.50 -0.04 10.33
N LEU A 95 -7.92 0.39 9.13
CA LEU A 95 -9.32 0.42 8.75
C LEU A 95 -9.72 -0.94 8.18
N ASP A 96 -10.49 -1.70 8.96
CA ASP A 96 -11.03 -2.99 8.53
C ASP A 96 -12.35 -2.75 7.78
N ALA A 97 -12.28 -2.81 6.46
CA ALA A 97 -13.46 -2.60 5.60
C ALA A 97 -14.52 -3.69 5.79
N GLY A 98 -14.14 -4.90 6.18
CA GLY A 98 -15.06 -6.03 6.41
C GLY A 98 -15.91 -5.86 7.66
N ARG A 99 -15.31 -5.32 8.72
CA ARG A 99 -16.00 -5.07 9.99
C ARG A 99 -16.50 -3.63 10.15
N GLY A 100 -16.07 -2.72 9.26
CA GLY A 100 -16.37 -1.29 9.37
C GLY A 100 -15.80 -0.61 10.62
N VAL A 101 -14.69 -1.12 11.15
CA VAL A 101 -14.05 -0.62 12.38
C VAL A 101 -12.64 -0.11 12.13
N LEU A 102 -12.21 0.82 12.99
CA LEU A 102 -10.85 1.33 13.00
C LEU A 102 -10.11 0.75 14.21
N ASP A 103 -9.17 -0.15 13.96
CA ASP A 103 -8.29 -0.69 14.99
C ASP A 103 -7.06 0.21 15.15
N VAL A 104 -6.76 0.68 16.36
CA VAL A 104 -5.60 1.53 16.66
C VAL A 104 -4.54 0.73 17.39
N TYR A 105 -3.34 0.68 16.81
CA TYR A 105 -2.17 0.03 17.39
C TYR A 105 -1.15 1.09 17.81
N HIS A 106 -0.86 1.20 19.09
CA HIS A 106 0.20 2.08 19.63
C HIS A 106 1.58 1.41 19.50
N LEU A 107 1.93 1.07 18.28
CA LEU A 107 3.13 0.31 17.91
C LEU A 107 3.72 0.88 16.62
N GLY A 108 5.06 0.82 16.50
CA GLY A 108 5.72 1.07 15.23
C GLY A 108 5.41 -0.04 14.21
N TRP A 109 5.72 0.22 12.96
CA TRP A 109 5.32 -0.60 11.81
C TRP A 109 5.62 -2.10 11.94
N ASP A 110 6.85 -2.49 12.28
CA ASP A 110 7.23 -3.90 12.34
C ASP A 110 6.54 -4.65 13.51
N ALA A 111 6.39 -3.97 14.66
CA ALA A 111 5.66 -4.53 15.80
C ALA A 111 4.16 -4.67 15.49
N TYR A 112 3.57 -3.71 14.78
CA TYR A 112 2.21 -3.79 14.28
C TYR A 112 1.99 -5.00 13.36
N LEU A 113 2.88 -5.21 12.37
CA LEU A 113 2.75 -6.36 11.46
C LEU A 113 2.75 -7.69 12.21
N LYS A 114 3.62 -7.84 13.20
CA LYS A 114 3.67 -9.03 14.04
C LYS A 114 2.38 -9.20 14.87
N GLN A 115 1.96 -8.14 15.55
CA GLN A 115 0.74 -8.16 16.36
C GLN A 115 -0.49 -8.51 15.51
N ARG A 116 -0.60 -7.92 14.32
CA ARG A 116 -1.70 -8.22 13.39
C ARG A 116 -1.72 -9.68 12.95
N ALA A 117 -0.55 -10.24 12.63
CA ALA A 117 -0.44 -11.66 12.26
C ALA A 117 -0.89 -12.58 13.41
N ASP A 118 -0.48 -12.26 14.64
CA ASP A 118 -0.88 -13.01 15.84
C ASP A 118 -2.39 -12.91 16.10
N ASP A 119 -2.98 -11.70 15.95
CA ASP A 119 -4.42 -11.46 16.10
C ASP A 119 -5.22 -12.22 15.04
N GLU A 120 -4.77 -12.21 13.80
CA GLU A 120 -5.43 -12.96 12.71
C GLU A 120 -5.36 -14.48 12.97
N HIS A 121 -4.23 -14.97 13.45
CA HIS A 121 -4.08 -16.37 13.80
C HIS A 121 -4.97 -16.79 14.96
N ARG A 122 -5.10 -15.92 15.98
CA ARG A 122 -6.04 -16.10 17.10
C ARG A 122 -7.48 -16.15 16.62
N ARG A 123 -7.91 -15.18 15.81
CA ARG A 123 -9.27 -15.13 15.23
C ARG A 123 -9.59 -16.39 14.41
N ARG A 124 -8.66 -16.84 13.57
CA ARG A 124 -8.83 -18.09 12.79
C ARG A 124 -9.03 -19.31 13.70
N ARG A 125 -8.28 -19.41 14.81
CA ARG A 125 -8.44 -20.49 15.79
C ARG A 125 -9.78 -20.40 16.52
N GLU A 126 -10.18 -19.24 16.95
CA GLU A 126 -11.46 -18.98 17.62
C GLU A 126 -12.63 -19.35 16.72
N ARG A 127 -12.58 -18.94 15.45
CA ARG A 127 -13.55 -19.30 14.42
C ARG A 127 -13.63 -20.82 14.22
N ALA A 128 -12.52 -21.49 14.00
CA ALA A 128 -12.49 -22.95 13.82
C ALA A 128 -13.05 -23.71 15.04
N ASN A 129 -12.78 -23.19 16.26
CA ASN A 129 -13.34 -23.77 17.49
C ASN A 129 -14.85 -23.52 17.61
N ALA A 130 -15.33 -22.35 17.23
CA ALA A 130 -16.76 -22.03 17.25
C ALA A 130 -17.53 -22.83 16.19
N GLU A 131 -16.98 -23.00 14.98
CA GLU A 131 -17.52 -23.86 13.92
C GLU A 131 -17.64 -25.33 14.40
N LYS A 132 -16.58 -25.87 15.04
CA LYS A 132 -16.62 -27.22 15.63
C LYS A 132 -17.69 -27.36 16.71
N LYS A 133 -17.82 -26.37 17.59
CA LYS A 133 -18.87 -26.37 18.65
C LYS A 133 -20.25 -26.29 18.03
N ALA A 134 -20.46 -25.44 17.03
CA ALA A 134 -21.76 -25.31 16.35
C ALA A 134 -22.13 -26.62 15.63
N ALA A 135 -21.19 -27.26 14.94
CA ALA A 135 -21.38 -28.55 14.28
C ALA A 135 -21.75 -29.66 15.31
N ALA A 136 -21.06 -29.71 16.43
CA ALA A 136 -21.37 -30.68 17.50
C ALA A 136 -22.77 -30.46 18.10
N LEU A 137 -23.15 -29.21 18.35
CA LEU A 137 -24.50 -28.88 18.87
C LEU A 137 -25.59 -29.21 17.84
N ARG A 138 -25.36 -28.96 16.53
CA ARG A 138 -26.29 -29.36 15.48
C ARG A 138 -26.46 -30.89 15.44
N ALA A 139 -25.37 -31.64 15.39
CA ALA A 139 -25.41 -33.09 15.37
C ALA A 139 -26.12 -33.70 16.61
N GLN A 140 -25.89 -33.12 17.80
CA GLN A 140 -26.55 -33.55 19.04
C GLN A 140 -28.04 -33.19 19.05
N GLY A 141 -28.39 -31.97 18.59
CA GLY A 141 -29.77 -31.53 18.45
C GLY A 141 -30.59 -32.40 17.52
N GLU A 142 -30.03 -32.76 16.36
CA GLU A 142 -30.67 -33.66 15.39
C GLU A 142 -30.91 -35.06 15.95
N LYS A 143 -29.93 -35.66 16.64
CA LYS A 143 -30.11 -36.95 17.33
C LYS A 143 -31.19 -36.92 18.40
N MET A 144 -31.34 -35.80 19.11
CA MET A 144 -32.37 -35.65 20.14
C MET A 144 -33.76 -35.37 19.59
N ARG A 145 -33.86 -34.78 18.40
CA ARG A 145 -35.12 -34.42 17.72
C ARG A 145 -36.00 -35.65 17.45
N ALA A 146 -35.37 -36.82 17.26
CA ALA A 146 -36.09 -38.09 17.06
C ALA A 146 -36.86 -38.56 18.27
N LYS A 147 -36.69 -37.99 19.49
CA LYS A 147 -37.39 -38.36 20.73
C LYS A 147 -38.30 -37.22 21.19
N ALA A 148 -39.60 -37.43 21.15
CA ALA A 148 -40.60 -36.40 21.46
C ALA A 148 -40.38 -35.71 22.83
N THR A 149 -39.94 -36.46 23.85
CA THR A 149 -39.63 -35.93 25.18
C THR A 149 -38.43 -34.98 25.26
N LYS A 150 -37.62 -34.91 24.22
CA LYS A 150 -36.40 -34.09 24.15
C LYS A 150 -36.47 -32.99 23.09
N ALA A 151 -37.63 -32.77 22.48
CA ALA A 151 -37.80 -31.80 21.39
C ALA A 151 -37.42 -30.37 21.76
N VAL A 152 -37.77 -29.91 22.96
CA VAL A 152 -37.44 -28.55 23.45
C VAL A 152 -35.94 -28.39 23.64
N ALA A 153 -35.27 -29.39 24.22
CA ALA A 153 -33.80 -29.34 24.39
C ALA A 153 -33.07 -29.38 23.05
N ALA A 154 -33.54 -30.16 22.09
CA ALA A 154 -33.01 -30.19 20.73
C ALA A 154 -33.12 -28.82 20.04
N GLN A 155 -34.27 -28.16 20.15
CA GLN A 155 -34.51 -26.85 19.58
C GLN A 155 -33.60 -25.76 20.20
N GLN A 156 -33.36 -25.83 21.52
CA GLN A 156 -32.42 -24.91 22.18
C GLN A 156 -30.97 -25.11 21.69
N MET A 157 -30.55 -26.37 21.48
CA MET A 157 -29.21 -26.66 20.94
C MET A 157 -29.05 -26.13 19.52
N LEU A 158 -30.03 -26.30 18.64
CA LEU A 158 -30.03 -25.78 17.28
C LEU A 158 -29.98 -24.25 17.27
N LYS A 159 -30.81 -23.58 18.07
CA LYS A 159 -30.76 -22.11 18.21
C LYS A 159 -29.41 -21.60 18.73
N ARG A 160 -28.78 -22.34 19.65
CA ARG A 160 -27.45 -21.99 20.16
C ARG A 160 -26.37 -22.15 19.08
N ALA A 161 -26.47 -23.21 18.25
CA ALA A 161 -25.57 -23.39 17.10
C ALA A 161 -25.74 -22.29 16.04
N GLU A 162 -26.98 -21.87 15.75
CA GLU A 162 -27.30 -20.78 14.87
C GLU A 162 -26.71 -19.46 15.34
N ARG A 163 -26.86 -19.12 16.62
CA ARG A 163 -26.25 -17.90 17.20
C ARG A 163 -24.74 -17.92 17.11
N LEU A 164 -24.07 -19.03 17.44
CA LEU A 164 -22.62 -19.16 17.29
C LEU A 164 -22.15 -18.97 15.86
N MET A 165 -22.97 -19.34 14.87
CA MET A 165 -22.63 -19.14 13.46
C MET A 165 -22.92 -17.71 13.00
N ALA A 166 -24.02 -17.09 13.46
CA ALA A 166 -24.34 -15.71 13.13
C ALA A 166 -23.26 -14.74 13.63
N ASP A 167 -22.78 -14.93 14.87
CA ASP A 167 -21.67 -14.15 15.43
C ASP A 167 -20.38 -14.27 14.59
N LEU A 168 -20.20 -15.39 13.87
CA LEU A 168 -19.04 -15.60 12.98
C LEU A 168 -19.23 -15.01 11.57
N GLU A 169 -20.48 -14.93 11.08
CA GLU A 169 -20.79 -14.37 9.75
C GLU A 169 -20.58 -12.87 9.71
N ASP A 170 -20.86 -12.14 10.81
CA ASP A 170 -20.57 -10.73 10.95
C ASP A 170 -19.05 -10.41 10.89
N GLU A 171 -18.18 -11.39 11.22
CA GLU A 171 -16.73 -11.28 11.11
C GLU A 171 -16.18 -11.70 9.74
N ALA A 172 -16.97 -12.30 8.86
CA ALA A 172 -16.54 -13.06 7.69
C ALA A 172 -16.55 -12.30 6.37
N ALA A 173 -16.35 -11.00 6.35
CA ALA A 173 -15.97 -10.32 5.12
C ALA A 173 -14.51 -10.65 4.78
N VAL A 174 -14.31 -11.87 4.26
CA VAL A 174 -13.00 -12.34 3.78
C VAL A 174 -12.57 -11.48 2.61
N GLU A 175 -11.43 -10.81 2.74
CA GLU A 175 -10.74 -10.23 1.59
C GLU A 175 -10.56 -11.31 0.53
N LYS A 176 -11.30 -11.20 -0.56
CA LYS A 176 -11.15 -12.10 -1.71
C LYS A 176 -9.85 -11.73 -2.41
N VAL A 177 -8.81 -12.50 -2.17
CA VAL A 177 -7.55 -12.38 -2.90
C VAL A 177 -7.79 -12.85 -4.32
N ALA A 178 -7.63 -11.96 -5.30
CA ALA A 178 -7.70 -12.34 -6.70
C ALA A 178 -6.51 -13.23 -7.07
N HIS A 179 -6.77 -14.46 -7.46
CA HIS A 179 -5.75 -15.37 -8.01
C HIS A 179 -5.53 -15.03 -9.48
N LEU A 180 -4.62 -14.11 -9.75
CA LEU A 180 -4.20 -13.79 -11.11
C LEU A 180 -3.26 -14.88 -11.64
N ARG A 181 -3.63 -15.50 -12.74
CA ARG A 181 -2.75 -16.39 -13.50
C ARG A 181 -2.40 -15.69 -14.81
N PHE A 182 -1.14 -15.43 -15.00
CA PHE A 182 -0.66 -14.95 -16.30
C PHE A 182 -0.60 -16.14 -17.28
N PRO A 183 -0.99 -15.93 -18.55
CA PRO A 183 -0.80 -16.97 -19.57
C PRO A 183 0.69 -17.27 -19.72
N GLU A 184 0.99 -18.49 -20.14
CA GLU A 184 2.36 -18.84 -20.47
C GLU A 184 2.87 -17.96 -21.61
N PRO A 185 4.07 -17.40 -21.49
CA PRO A 185 4.63 -16.57 -22.55
C PRO A 185 4.85 -17.38 -23.82
N ALA A 186 4.63 -16.76 -24.97
CA ALA A 186 4.92 -17.38 -26.26
C ALA A 186 6.40 -17.82 -26.33
N ALA A 187 6.66 -18.86 -27.07
CA ALA A 187 8.03 -19.32 -27.31
C ALA A 187 8.86 -18.19 -27.92
N CYS A 188 9.96 -17.83 -27.28
CA CYS A 188 10.88 -16.78 -27.75
C CYS A 188 12.32 -17.30 -27.75
N GLY A 189 13.19 -16.67 -28.55
CA GLY A 189 14.62 -16.96 -28.55
C GLY A 189 15.30 -16.62 -27.21
N ARG A 190 16.64 -16.76 -27.17
CA ARG A 190 17.45 -16.48 -25.98
C ARG A 190 17.33 -15.01 -25.54
N THR A 191 17.33 -14.08 -26.49
CA THR A 191 17.28 -12.63 -26.26
C THR A 191 16.05 -12.06 -26.96
N PRO A 192 14.87 -12.05 -26.29
CA PRO A 192 13.61 -11.63 -26.90
C PRO A 192 13.53 -10.11 -27.18
N LEU A 193 14.34 -9.31 -26.51
CA LEU A 193 14.38 -7.86 -26.72
C LEU A 193 15.82 -7.41 -26.92
N THR A 194 16.07 -6.77 -28.07
CA THR A 194 17.35 -6.11 -28.38
C THR A 194 17.08 -4.75 -29.00
N ALA A 195 17.73 -3.72 -28.51
CA ALA A 195 17.75 -2.39 -29.13
C ALA A 195 19.20 -1.96 -29.34
N ARG A 196 19.49 -1.33 -30.48
CA ARG A 196 20.82 -0.81 -30.83
C ARG A 196 20.69 0.60 -31.30
N GLY A 197 21.56 1.50 -30.77
CA GLY A 197 21.58 2.90 -31.13
C GLY A 197 20.28 3.64 -30.87
N LEU A 198 19.48 3.18 -29.89
CA LEU A 198 18.16 3.74 -29.59
C LEU A 198 18.31 5.19 -29.13
N SER A 199 17.64 6.11 -29.81
CA SER A 199 17.69 7.54 -29.50
C SER A 199 16.27 8.11 -29.45
N LYS A 200 16.03 9.05 -28.55
CA LYS A 200 14.75 9.73 -28.45
C LYS A 200 14.89 11.17 -28.00
N GLY A 201 14.23 12.05 -28.72
CA GLY A 201 14.06 13.45 -28.37
C GLY A 201 12.62 13.92 -28.50
N TYR A 202 12.29 15.02 -27.86
CA TYR A 202 11.04 15.76 -27.98
C TYR A 202 11.35 17.22 -28.30
N GLY A 203 11.14 17.61 -29.54
CA GLY A 203 11.56 18.94 -30.02
C GLY A 203 13.07 19.12 -29.89
N SER A 204 13.50 20.15 -29.18
CA SER A 204 14.91 20.42 -28.90
C SER A 204 15.50 19.65 -27.72
N LEU A 205 14.69 18.91 -26.99
CA LEU A 205 15.12 18.14 -25.81
C LEU A 205 15.51 16.73 -26.23
N GLU A 206 16.83 16.43 -26.23
CA GLU A 206 17.32 15.05 -26.34
C GLU A 206 17.15 14.34 -24.98
N VAL A 207 16.46 13.20 -24.97
CA VAL A 207 16.19 12.42 -23.75
C VAL A 207 17.31 11.39 -23.54
N PHE A 208 17.66 10.67 -24.59
CA PHE A 208 18.82 9.78 -24.64
C PHE A 208 19.21 9.52 -26.10
N SER A 209 20.46 9.17 -26.31
CA SER A 209 21.05 8.97 -27.63
C SER A 209 21.99 7.76 -27.62
N GLY A 210 21.92 6.94 -28.68
CA GLY A 210 22.84 5.84 -28.90
C GLY A 210 22.74 4.69 -27.84
N LEU A 211 21.60 4.48 -27.21
CA LEU A 211 21.45 3.48 -26.19
C LEU A 211 21.35 2.07 -26.78
N ASP A 212 22.23 1.18 -26.35
CA ASP A 212 22.16 -0.25 -26.64
C ASP A 212 21.67 -1.01 -25.43
N LEU A 213 20.70 -1.91 -25.62
CA LEU A 213 20.22 -2.79 -24.58
C LEU A 213 19.81 -4.14 -25.14
N ALA A 214 19.96 -5.17 -24.31
CA ALA A 214 19.49 -6.52 -24.60
C ALA A 214 18.90 -7.13 -23.31
N VAL A 215 17.78 -7.81 -23.44
CA VAL A 215 17.14 -8.49 -22.33
C VAL A 215 16.98 -9.96 -22.70
N ASP A 216 17.65 -10.84 -21.97
CA ASP A 216 17.57 -12.28 -22.17
C ASP A 216 16.32 -12.87 -21.53
N ARG A 217 15.92 -14.02 -22.05
CA ARG A 217 14.78 -14.77 -21.49
C ARG A 217 15.01 -15.11 -20.03
N GLY A 218 14.03 -14.77 -19.19
CA GLY A 218 14.10 -14.97 -17.74
C GLY A 218 14.83 -13.86 -16.97
N SER A 219 15.42 -12.88 -17.66
CA SER A 219 16.01 -11.69 -17.00
C SER A 219 14.94 -10.85 -16.32
N ARG A 220 15.29 -10.31 -15.18
CA ARG A 220 14.48 -9.34 -14.42
C ARG A 220 15.29 -8.05 -14.34
N VAL A 221 14.84 -7.02 -15.06
CA VAL A 221 15.58 -5.77 -15.22
C VAL A 221 14.86 -4.64 -14.50
N VAL A 222 15.58 -3.85 -13.70
CA VAL A 222 15.11 -2.61 -13.13
C VAL A 222 15.76 -1.41 -13.85
N VAL A 223 14.95 -0.39 -14.16
CA VAL A 223 15.44 0.86 -14.74
C VAL A 223 15.38 1.94 -13.68
N LEU A 224 16.55 2.40 -13.24
CA LEU A 224 16.71 3.44 -12.22
C LEU A 224 17.12 4.78 -12.85
N GLY A 225 16.82 5.87 -12.18
CA GLY A 225 17.18 7.23 -12.56
C GLY A 225 16.27 8.28 -11.95
N LEU A 226 16.70 9.53 -11.95
CA LEU A 226 15.95 10.66 -11.43
C LEU A 226 14.65 10.91 -12.21
N ASN A 227 13.76 11.72 -11.65
CA ASN A 227 12.56 12.15 -12.32
C ASN A 227 12.93 13.00 -13.57
N GLY A 228 12.33 12.68 -14.71
CA GLY A 228 12.67 13.31 -15.99
C GLY A 228 13.81 12.64 -16.77
N ALA A 229 14.49 11.63 -16.22
CA ALA A 229 15.59 10.91 -16.89
C ALA A 229 15.16 10.04 -18.10
N GLY A 230 13.88 10.01 -18.46
CA GLY A 230 13.41 9.29 -19.65
C GLY A 230 13.01 7.83 -19.42
N LYS A 231 12.90 7.34 -18.17
CA LYS A 231 12.53 5.95 -17.85
C LYS A 231 11.23 5.50 -18.55
N THR A 232 10.19 6.30 -18.42
CA THR A 232 8.88 6.02 -19.06
C THR A 232 8.96 6.14 -20.57
N THR A 233 9.79 7.04 -21.09
CA THR A 233 10.05 7.18 -22.54
C THR A 233 10.69 5.91 -23.09
N LEU A 234 11.68 5.37 -22.39
CA LEU A 234 12.32 4.11 -22.77
C LEU A 234 11.33 2.93 -22.84
N LEU A 235 10.39 2.84 -21.90
CA LEU A 235 9.39 1.75 -21.86
C LEU A 235 8.26 1.91 -22.90
N ARG A 236 8.10 3.10 -23.47
CA ARG A 236 7.06 3.40 -24.49
C ARG A 236 7.54 3.25 -25.92
N LEU A 237 8.81 3.04 -26.14
CA LEU A 237 9.43 2.79 -27.44
C LEU A 237 9.39 1.33 -27.80
#